data_f6e4f2b0bde03623ad8ac2d24d93a364
#
_entry.id   f6e4f2b0bde03623ad8ac2d24d93a364
#
_cell.length_a   1.000
_cell.length_b   1.000
_cell.length_c   1.000
_cell.angle_alpha   90.00
_cell.angle_beta   90.00
_cell.angle_gamma   90.00
#
_symmetry.space_group_name_H-M   'P 1'
#
loop_
_entity.id
_entity.type
_entity.pdbx_description
1 polymer ?
#
loop_
_entity_poly.entity_id
_entity_poly.type
_entity_poly.pdbx_seq_one_letter_code
_entity_poly.pdbx_strand_id
1 'polypeptide(L)'
;MAGGRGTRGKPFTDYIPKALIPVHGKPLIAHIVKYLSSSKLVDEIIILADFYGLGKQIKIYFENRSDLKKPIRFIQDSQSGTGGDLVHLEKILGRSAEFLLWFVDNLCPIDINGMYKFHKMKKSIATIATRRYRKEETGYAIVENNMICKFVEKPTIKLEMAECLGIYILDTKILKTIKSKKVKKKEVNLSYDVLQSLSKKNRIGSYDIAKTPWIDVESPTRVERESKLVGYIVKKLKT
;
A
#
# COMPACT_ATOMS: atom_id res chain seq x y z
N MET A 1 0.73 -0.70 7.18
CA MET A 1 2.21 -0.79 7.23
C MET A 1 2.80 0.60 7.07
N ALA A 2 3.45 1.13 8.10
CA ALA A 2 4.01 2.48 8.13
C ALA A 2 5.46 2.52 8.65
N GLY A 3 6.12 1.35 8.77
CA GLY A 3 7.48 1.17 9.30
C GLY A 3 8.62 1.29 8.27
N GLY A 4 8.33 1.64 7.01
CA GLY A 4 9.35 1.76 5.98
C GLY A 4 10.39 2.85 6.27
N ARG A 5 11.67 2.57 6.03
CA ARG A 5 12.81 3.49 6.28
C ARG A 5 12.76 4.80 5.49
N GLY A 6 11.90 4.91 4.48
CA GLY A 6 11.73 6.15 3.72
C GLY A 6 12.95 6.64 2.95
N THR A 7 13.90 5.77 2.59
CA THR A 7 15.21 6.16 2.02
C THR A 7 15.13 7.07 0.80
N ARG A 8 14.07 6.93 -0.03
CA ARG A 8 13.81 7.78 -1.20
C ARG A 8 13.29 9.18 -0.84
N GLY A 9 12.81 9.36 0.38
CA GLY A 9 12.29 10.65 0.88
C GLY A 9 13.33 11.50 1.63
N LYS A 10 14.60 11.07 1.69
CA LYS A 10 15.65 11.84 2.34
C LYS A 10 15.90 13.19 1.65
N PRO A 11 16.26 14.24 2.41
CA PRO A 11 16.56 14.25 3.85
C PRO A 11 15.32 14.33 4.77
N PHE A 12 14.11 14.56 4.25
CA PHE A 12 12.90 14.72 5.08
C PHE A 12 12.64 13.54 6.01
N THR A 13 12.84 12.32 5.49
CA THR A 13 12.59 11.09 6.23
C THR A 13 13.68 10.75 7.26
N ASP A 14 14.71 11.57 7.38
CA ASP A 14 15.65 11.50 8.51
C ASP A 14 15.05 12.14 9.79
N TYR A 15 14.01 12.98 9.65
CA TYR A 15 13.39 13.72 10.76
C TYR A 15 11.93 13.36 10.99
N ILE A 16 11.20 12.97 9.92
CA ILE A 16 9.79 12.59 10.01
C ILE A 16 9.55 11.24 9.32
N PRO A 17 8.67 10.37 9.86
CA PRO A 17 8.34 9.13 9.18
C PRO A 17 7.62 9.42 7.85
N LYS A 18 7.87 8.61 6.81
CA LYS A 18 7.23 8.74 5.48
C LYS A 18 5.71 8.89 5.57
N ALA A 19 5.08 8.21 6.52
CA ALA A 19 3.65 8.29 6.77
C ALA A 19 3.13 9.70 7.11
N LEU A 20 4.00 10.57 7.62
CA LEU A 20 3.66 11.96 7.98
C LEU A 20 4.06 12.98 6.92
N ILE A 21 4.56 12.58 5.76
CA ILE A 21 4.78 13.50 4.62
C ILE A 21 3.49 14.29 4.38
N PRO A 22 3.57 15.64 4.33
CA PRO A 22 2.40 16.48 4.09
C PRO A 22 1.82 16.26 2.68
N VAL A 23 0.53 16.01 2.62
CA VAL A 23 -0.22 15.83 1.39
C VAL A 23 -1.50 16.67 1.49
N HIS A 24 -1.62 17.74 0.70
CA HIS A 24 -2.79 18.64 0.74
C HIS A 24 -3.23 19.01 2.17
N GLY A 25 -2.29 19.51 2.97
CA GLY A 25 -2.53 20.06 4.31
C GLY A 25 -2.75 19.02 5.42
N LYS A 26 -2.56 17.73 5.14
CA LYS A 26 -2.64 16.65 6.14
C LYS A 26 -1.53 15.62 5.91
N PRO A 27 -1.12 14.87 6.94
CA PRO A 27 -0.23 13.74 6.75
C PRO A 27 -0.80 12.69 5.79
N LEU A 28 0.07 12.08 5.00
CA LEU A 28 -0.29 11.02 4.05
C LEU A 28 -1.16 9.94 4.70
N ILE A 29 -0.74 9.42 5.84
CA ILE A 29 -1.47 8.38 6.58
C ILE A 29 -2.86 8.83 7.03
N ALA A 30 -3.07 10.11 7.29
CA ALA A 30 -4.36 10.64 7.74
C ALA A 30 -5.44 10.52 6.65
N HIS A 31 -5.08 10.68 5.38
CA HIS A 31 -6.00 10.46 4.27
C HIS A 31 -6.43 9.00 4.18
N ILE A 32 -5.47 8.08 4.32
CA ILE A 32 -5.72 6.64 4.25
C ILE A 32 -6.57 6.18 5.42
N VAL A 33 -6.19 6.57 6.65
CA VAL A 33 -6.93 6.20 7.87
C VAL A 33 -8.36 6.73 7.82
N LYS A 34 -8.56 7.98 7.39
CA LYS A 34 -9.91 8.54 7.24
C LYS A 34 -10.73 7.76 6.21
N TYR A 35 -10.14 7.43 5.07
CA TYR A 35 -10.80 6.63 4.02
C TYR A 35 -11.19 5.24 4.54
N LEU A 36 -10.27 4.54 5.18
CA LEU A 36 -10.52 3.22 5.78
C LEU A 36 -11.59 3.30 6.87
N SER A 37 -11.57 4.32 7.72
CA SER A 37 -12.53 4.48 8.81
C SER A 37 -13.97 4.73 8.33
N SER A 38 -14.16 5.17 7.08
CA SER A 38 -15.48 5.34 6.48
C SER A 38 -16.07 4.05 5.91
N SER A 39 -15.25 3.01 5.70
CA SER A 39 -15.70 1.73 5.16
C SER A 39 -16.45 0.90 6.22
N LYS A 40 -17.60 0.36 5.85
CA LYS A 40 -18.38 -0.57 6.70
C LYS A 40 -17.69 -1.93 6.88
N LEU A 41 -16.74 -2.29 6.01
CA LEU A 41 -15.97 -3.54 6.07
C LEU A 41 -14.77 -3.46 7.02
N VAL A 42 -14.46 -2.28 7.53
CA VAL A 42 -13.32 -2.07 8.44
C VAL A 42 -13.86 -1.88 9.85
N ASP A 43 -13.49 -2.77 10.76
CA ASP A 43 -13.88 -2.69 12.17
C ASP A 43 -12.83 -1.95 13.01
N GLU A 44 -11.55 -2.18 12.74
CA GLU A 44 -10.41 -1.61 13.45
C GLU A 44 -9.29 -1.28 12.45
N ILE A 45 -8.49 -0.25 12.75
CA ILE A 45 -7.30 0.11 11.98
C ILE A 45 -6.06 -0.20 12.81
N ILE A 46 -5.17 -1.02 12.28
CA ILE A 46 -3.91 -1.36 12.92
C ILE A 46 -2.78 -0.63 12.21
N ILE A 47 -2.04 0.20 12.93
CA ILE A 47 -0.85 0.88 12.43
C ILE A 47 0.38 0.15 12.96
N LEU A 48 1.18 -0.38 12.01
CA LEU A 48 2.42 -1.08 12.30
C LEU A 48 3.59 -0.20 11.87
N ALA A 49 4.41 0.25 12.82
CA ALA A 49 5.55 1.14 12.62
C ALA A 49 6.57 1.01 13.75
N ASP A 50 7.75 1.58 13.56
CA ASP A 50 8.78 1.68 14.61
C ASP A 50 8.45 2.83 15.60
N PHE A 51 7.72 2.52 16.65
CA PHE A 51 7.30 3.49 17.68
C PHE A 51 8.39 3.84 18.69
N TYR A 52 9.52 3.14 18.70
CA TYR A 52 10.71 3.55 19.46
C TYR A 52 11.54 4.60 18.70
N GLY A 53 11.42 4.62 17.37
CA GLY A 53 12.02 5.62 16.50
C GLY A 53 11.03 6.70 16.04
N LEU A 54 11.19 7.15 14.81
CA LEU A 54 10.38 8.22 14.22
C LEU A 54 8.88 7.90 14.20
N GLY A 55 8.50 6.64 14.14
CA GLY A 55 7.09 6.22 14.15
C GLY A 55 6.32 6.66 15.40
N LYS A 56 7.01 7.03 16.51
CA LYS A 56 6.37 7.66 17.68
C LYS A 56 5.57 8.89 17.30
N GLN A 57 6.03 9.66 16.31
CA GLN A 57 5.30 10.84 15.82
C GLN A 57 3.95 10.47 15.21
N ILE A 58 3.82 9.30 14.57
CA ILE A 58 2.54 8.80 14.05
C ILE A 58 1.57 8.55 15.19
N LYS A 59 2.05 7.91 16.27
CA LYS A 59 1.23 7.63 17.45
C LYS A 59 0.73 8.93 18.08
N ILE A 60 1.61 9.89 18.34
CA ILE A 60 1.27 11.23 18.88
C ILE A 60 0.23 11.93 17.99
N TYR A 61 0.36 11.84 16.66
CA TYR A 61 -0.58 12.46 15.73
C TYR A 61 -2.01 11.91 15.89
N PHE A 62 -2.18 10.64 16.21
CA PHE A 62 -3.49 10.00 16.31
C PHE A 62 -4.06 9.94 17.74
N GLU A 63 -3.23 9.95 18.78
CA GLU A 63 -3.69 9.84 20.20
C GLU A 63 -4.69 10.92 20.61
N ASN A 64 -4.58 12.11 20.02
CA ASN A 64 -5.43 13.26 20.34
C ASN A 64 -6.57 13.48 19.34
N ARG A 65 -6.93 12.47 18.55
CA ARG A 65 -7.96 12.60 17.51
C ARG A 65 -9.24 11.87 17.87
N SER A 66 -10.31 12.65 18.06
CA SER A 66 -11.68 12.16 18.30
C SER A 66 -12.53 12.04 17.04
N ASP A 67 -12.01 12.52 15.87
CA ASP A 67 -12.76 12.57 14.60
C ASP A 67 -12.76 11.24 13.81
N LEU A 68 -12.16 10.20 14.35
CA LEU A 68 -12.07 8.90 13.70
C LEU A 68 -13.22 7.98 14.12
N LYS A 69 -13.89 7.40 13.11
CA LYS A 69 -15.05 6.53 13.32
C LYS A 69 -14.70 5.10 13.75
N LYS A 70 -13.44 4.74 13.71
CA LYS A 70 -12.94 3.38 14.01
C LYS A 70 -11.78 3.45 14.99
N PRO A 71 -11.65 2.48 15.90
CA PRO A 71 -10.52 2.40 16.81
C PRO A 71 -9.21 2.21 16.04
N ILE A 72 -8.14 2.80 16.58
CA ILE A 72 -6.78 2.62 16.07
C ILE A 72 -5.95 1.88 17.11
N ARG A 73 -5.26 0.83 16.67
CA ARG A 73 -4.27 0.09 17.45
C ARG A 73 -2.88 0.29 16.87
N PHE A 74 -1.90 0.47 17.74
CA PHE A 74 -0.49 0.63 17.35
C PHE A 74 0.29 -0.63 17.70
N ILE A 75 1.05 -1.16 16.73
CA ILE A 75 1.90 -2.34 16.90
C ILE A 75 3.32 -1.98 16.54
N GLN A 76 4.25 -2.26 17.47
CA GLN A 76 5.67 -2.07 17.25
C GLN A 76 6.17 -2.97 16.11
N ASP A 77 6.85 -2.37 15.16
CA ASP A 77 7.63 -3.04 14.13
C ASP A 77 8.80 -3.80 14.77
N SER A 78 8.95 -5.06 14.46
CA SER A 78 10.06 -5.89 14.97
C SER A 78 11.25 -5.94 14.01
N GLN A 79 11.23 -5.14 12.94
CA GLN A 79 12.25 -5.12 11.89
C GLN A 79 12.52 -6.52 11.29
N SER A 80 11.50 -7.35 11.27
CA SER A 80 11.56 -8.70 10.71
C SER A 80 11.13 -8.79 9.25
N GLY A 81 11.08 -7.66 8.57
CA GLY A 81 10.69 -7.51 7.17
C GLY A 81 9.18 -7.43 6.96
N THR A 82 8.76 -6.97 5.77
CA THR A 82 7.36 -6.65 5.46
C THR A 82 6.38 -7.82 5.63
N GLY A 83 6.86 -9.06 5.52
CA GLY A 83 6.08 -10.25 5.84
C GLY A 83 6.23 -10.65 7.30
N GLY A 84 7.45 -10.61 7.83
CA GLY A 84 7.75 -11.07 9.19
C GLY A 84 6.97 -10.31 10.26
N ASP A 85 6.80 -9.01 10.10
CA ASP A 85 6.06 -8.15 11.03
C ASP A 85 4.56 -8.45 11.06
N LEU A 86 3.99 -9.01 9.98
CA LEU A 86 2.58 -9.41 9.95
C LEU A 86 2.25 -10.55 10.94
N VAL A 87 3.24 -11.32 11.37
CA VAL A 87 3.02 -12.42 12.35
C VAL A 87 2.47 -11.89 13.67
N HIS A 88 2.79 -10.64 14.04
CA HIS A 88 2.26 -10.01 15.26
C HIS A 88 0.74 -9.83 15.20
N LEU A 89 0.15 -9.80 14.00
CA LEU A 89 -1.29 -9.66 13.82
C LEU A 89 -2.07 -10.91 14.22
N GLU A 90 -1.45 -12.09 14.28
CA GLU A 90 -2.16 -13.36 14.52
C GLU A 90 -2.99 -13.34 15.82
N LYS A 91 -2.42 -12.84 16.90
CA LYS A 91 -3.11 -12.75 18.20
C LYS A 91 -4.20 -11.68 18.22
N ILE A 92 -4.11 -10.69 17.33
CA ILE A 92 -4.96 -9.49 17.30
C ILE A 92 -6.16 -9.71 16.40
N LEU A 93 -5.95 -10.33 15.23
CA LEU A 93 -7.00 -10.58 14.26
C LEU A 93 -8.09 -11.53 14.78
N GLY A 94 -7.80 -12.27 15.85
CA GLY A 94 -8.78 -13.10 16.55
C GLY A 94 -9.47 -14.08 15.59
N ARG A 95 -10.80 -13.92 15.44
CA ARG A 95 -11.64 -14.74 14.53
C ARG A 95 -11.76 -14.17 13.11
N SER A 96 -11.13 -13.04 12.81
CA SER A 96 -11.16 -12.48 11.45
C SER A 96 -10.56 -13.47 10.46
N ALA A 97 -11.30 -13.74 9.38
CA ALA A 97 -10.84 -14.65 8.35
C ALA A 97 -9.87 -13.96 7.38
N GLU A 98 -10.04 -12.65 7.15
CA GLU A 98 -9.26 -11.84 6.23
C GLU A 98 -8.92 -10.48 6.86
N PHE A 99 -7.89 -9.82 6.29
CA PHE A 99 -7.55 -8.44 6.60
C PHE A 99 -7.07 -7.67 5.36
N LEU A 100 -7.33 -6.37 5.36
CA LEU A 100 -6.79 -5.44 4.36
C LEU A 100 -5.41 -4.98 4.80
N LEU A 101 -4.38 -5.24 3.99
CA LEU A 101 -3.04 -4.73 4.16
C LEU A 101 -2.82 -3.56 3.21
N TRP A 102 -2.38 -2.43 3.77
CA TRP A 102 -2.12 -1.22 3.01
C TRP A 102 -0.73 -0.66 3.35
N PHE A 103 0.15 -0.56 2.37
CA PHE A 103 1.41 0.14 2.52
C PHE A 103 1.16 1.64 2.40
N VAL A 104 1.60 2.40 3.39
CA VAL A 104 1.23 3.81 3.59
C VAL A 104 1.60 4.75 2.43
N ASP A 105 2.57 4.38 1.62
CA ASP A 105 2.97 5.14 0.43
C ASP A 105 1.96 5.07 -0.73
N ASN A 106 1.02 4.17 -0.69
CA ASN A 106 0.02 4.00 -1.74
C ASN A 106 -1.21 4.88 -1.47
N LEU A 107 -1.42 5.89 -2.28
CA LEU A 107 -2.60 6.74 -2.21
C LEU A 107 -3.54 6.39 -3.36
N CYS A 108 -4.71 5.81 -3.03
CA CYS A 108 -5.67 5.27 -4.00
C CYS A 108 -7.09 5.25 -3.42
N PRO A 109 -8.12 5.80 -4.09
CA PRO A 109 -9.53 5.66 -3.70
C PRO A 109 -10.10 4.35 -4.28
N ILE A 110 -9.47 3.22 -3.93
CA ILE A 110 -9.84 1.89 -4.43
C ILE A 110 -11.21 1.46 -3.86
N ASP A 111 -12.05 0.86 -4.67
CA ASP A 111 -13.30 0.24 -4.19
C ASP A 111 -12.99 -0.98 -3.30
N ILE A 112 -12.97 -0.74 -1.99
CA ILE A 112 -12.70 -1.79 -0.98
C ILE A 112 -13.78 -2.87 -1.04
N ASN A 113 -15.05 -2.50 -1.24
CA ASN A 113 -16.15 -3.45 -1.31
C ASN A 113 -16.03 -4.36 -2.55
N GLY A 114 -15.73 -3.76 -3.71
CA GLY A 114 -15.51 -4.50 -4.95
C GLY A 114 -14.31 -5.44 -4.84
N MET A 115 -13.20 -4.97 -4.28
CA MET A 115 -12.02 -5.78 -4.07
C MET A 115 -12.29 -6.95 -3.09
N TYR A 116 -13.06 -6.71 -2.02
CA TYR A 116 -13.45 -7.75 -1.07
C TYR A 116 -14.37 -8.80 -1.71
N LYS A 117 -15.40 -8.38 -2.43
CA LYS A 117 -16.29 -9.29 -3.18
C LYS A 117 -15.49 -10.16 -4.16
N PHE A 118 -14.55 -9.56 -4.89
CA PHE A 118 -13.66 -10.28 -5.79
C PHE A 118 -12.81 -11.31 -5.05
N HIS A 119 -12.21 -10.94 -3.91
CA HIS A 119 -11.41 -11.85 -3.07
C HIS A 119 -12.22 -13.07 -2.64
N LYS A 120 -13.45 -12.87 -2.15
CA LYS A 120 -14.36 -13.96 -1.75
C LYS A 120 -14.74 -14.85 -2.94
N MET A 121 -15.09 -14.25 -4.08
CA MET A 121 -15.46 -14.99 -5.30
C MET A 121 -14.32 -15.88 -5.80
N LYS A 122 -13.09 -15.36 -5.79
CA LYS A 122 -11.89 -16.10 -6.24
C LYS A 122 -11.37 -17.10 -5.23
N LYS A 123 -11.85 -17.06 -3.98
CA LYS A 123 -11.36 -17.91 -2.87
C LYS A 123 -9.84 -17.88 -2.75
N SER A 124 -9.24 -16.70 -3.02
CA SER A 124 -7.80 -16.49 -3.02
C SER A 124 -7.26 -16.43 -1.59
N ILE A 125 -6.00 -16.84 -1.37
CA ILE A 125 -5.31 -16.61 -0.09
C ILE A 125 -4.78 -15.17 0.01
N ALA A 126 -4.57 -14.55 -1.15
CA ALA A 126 -4.22 -13.14 -1.27
C ALA A 126 -4.89 -12.56 -2.52
N THR A 127 -5.37 -11.34 -2.45
CA THR A 127 -5.79 -10.53 -3.60
C THR A 127 -4.98 -9.26 -3.61
N ILE A 128 -4.33 -8.97 -4.72
CA ILE A 128 -3.46 -7.80 -4.90
C ILE A 128 -4.19 -6.81 -5.80
N ALA A 129 -4.23 -5.53 -5.40
CA ALA A 129 -4.61 -4.46 -6.30
C ALA A 129 -3.56 -4.29 -7.39
N THR A 130 -3.98 -4.24 -8.64
CA THR A 130 -3.08 -4.15 -9.80
C THR A 130 -3.56 -3.09 -10.78
N ARG A 131 -2.65 -2.61 -11.64
CA ARG A 131 -3.01 -1.79 -12.80
C ARG A 131 -2.32 -2.31 -14.05
N ARG A 132 -2.98 -2.12 -15.19
CA ARG A 132 -2.46 -2.53 -16.51
C ARG A 132 -2.02 -1.36 -17.38
N TYR A 133 -2.28 -0.13 -16.96
CA TYR A 133 -1.93 1.08 -17.71
C TYR A 133 -1.14 2.02 -16.83
N ARG A 134 -0.11 2.64 -17.39
CA ARG A 134 0.71 3.64 -16.73
C ARG A 134 0.93 4.82 -17.66
N LYS A 135 0.71 6.04 -17.12
CA LYS A 135 1.12 7.25 -17.81
C LYS A 135 2.61 7.44 -17.59
N GLU A 136 3.35 7.59 -18.67
CA GLU A 136 4.78 7.86 -18.63
C GLU A 136 5.07 9.34 -18.41
N GLU A 137 6.28 9.65 -17.94
CA GLU A 137 6.69 11.02 -17.63
C GLU A 137 7.56 11.63 -18.73
N THR A 138 7.98 10.83 -19.70
CA THR A 138 8.88 11.21 -20.81
C THR A 138 8.27 10.86 -22.16
N GLY A 139 8.88 11.36 -23.24
CA GLY A 139 8.54 10.99 -24.60
C GLY A 139 8.98 9.55 -24.94
N TYR A 140 8.18 8.90 -25.77
CA TYR A 140 8.44 7.56 -26.32
C TYR A 140 8.47 7.62 -27.83
N ALA A 141 9.35 6.85 -28.43
CA ALA A 141 9.52 6.83 -29.90
C ALA A 141 9.46 5.40 -30.44
N ILE A 142 8.91 5.28 -31.66
CA ILE A 142 9.13 4.12 -32.53
C ILE A 142 10.33 4.44 -33.41
N VAL A 143 11.32 3.54 -33.40
CA VAL A 143 12.57 3.70 -34.14
C VAL A 143 12.65 2.62 -35.20
N GLU A 144 12.85 3.04 -36.49
CA GLU A 144 13.08 2.16 -37.62
C GLU A 144 14.34 2.63 -38.36
N ASN A 145 15.27 1.74 -38.65
CA ASN A 145 16.53 2.04 -39.29
C ASN A 145 17.30 3.23 -38.67
N ASN A 146 17.35 3.30 -37.35
CA ASN A 146 17.95 4.37 -36.53
C ASN A 146 17.30 5.77 -36.71
N MET A 147 16.11 5.82 -37.31
CA MET A 147 15.30 7.05 -37.43
C MET A 147 14.05 6.95 -36.62
N ILE A 148 13.65 8.05 -35.96
CA ILE A 148 12.36 8.12 -35.23
C ILE A 148 11.27 8.31 -36.29
N CYS A 149 10.40 7.29 -36.42
CA CYS A 149 9.24 7.35 -37.31
C CYS A 149 7.95 7.76 -36.58
N LYS A 150 7.93 7.69 -35.25
CA LYS A 150 6.83 8.19 -34.42
C LYS A 150 7.34 8.63 -33.05
N PHE A 151 6.86 9.79 -32.58
CA PHE A 151 7.14 10.31 -31.25
C PHE A 151 5.84 10.61 -30.54
N VAL A 152 5.72 10.20 -29.27
CA VAL A 152 4.55 10.46 -28.41
C VAL A 152 5.03 10.96 -27.06
N GLU A 153 4.69 12.18 -26.71
CA GLU A 153 5.03 12.78 -25.42
C GLU A 153 4.10 12.26 -24.32
N LYS A 154 4.68 11.77 -23.23
CA LYS A 154 3.99 11.30 -22.02
C LYS A 154 2.80 10.36 -22.31
N PRO A 155 3.02 9.27 -23.06
CA PRO A 155 1.94 8.36 -23.42
C PRO A 155 1.38 7.63 -22.21
N THR A 156 0.14 7.16 -22.34
CA THR A 156 -0.35 6.09 -21.47
C THR A 156 -0.07 4.75 -22.15
N ILE A 157 0.80 3.96 -21.57
CA ILE A 157 1.18 2.65 -22.09
C ILE A 157 0.43 1.52 -21.41
N LYS A 158 0.13 0.48 -22.15
CA LYS A 158 -0.34 -0.80 -21.61
C LYS A 158 0.89 -1.60 -21.16
N LEU A 159 0.90 -2.02 -19.93
CA LEU A 159 1.97 -2.84 -19.37
C LEU A 159 1.79 -4.30 -19.82
N GLU A 160 2.86 -4.96 -20.22
CA GLU A 160 2.85 -6.39 -20.53
C GLU A 160 2.48 -7.23 -19.29
N MET A 161 3.06 -6.88 -18.14
CA MET A 161 2.72 -7.44 -16.84
C MET A 161 1.97 -6.39 -16.01
N ALA A 162 0.91 -6.81 -15.32
CA ALA A 162 0.20 -5.93 -14.41
C ALA A 162 1.11 -5.50 -13.26
N GLU A 163 1.17 -4.19 -12.99
CA GLU A 163 1.90 -3.64 -11.85
C GLU A 163 1.12 -3.90 -10.57
N CYS A 164 1.78 -4.53 -9.58
CA CYS A 164 1.23 -4.79 -8.26
C CYS A 164 1.35 -3.56 -7.38
N LEU A 165 0.24 -3.13 -6.81
CA LEU A 165 0.18 -2.00 -5.88
C LEU A 165 0.32 -2.48 -4.44
N GLY A 166 0.68 -1.57 -3.55
CA GLY A 166 0.85 -1.87 -2.13
C GLY A 166 -0.45 -2.01 -1.34
N ILE A 167 -1.50 -2.59 -1.94
CA ILE A 167 -2.83 -2.77 -1.33
C ILE A 167 -3.27 -4.20 -1.55
N TYR A 168 -3.58 -4.91 -0.47
CA TYR A 168 -3.86 -6.34 -0.50
C TYR A 168 -5.05 -6.70 0.40
N ILE A 169 -5.83 -7.71 0.02
CA ILE A 169 -6.68 -8.46 0.94
C ILE A 169 -6.03 -9.83 1.15
N LEU A 170 -5.79 -10.20 2.39
CA LEU A 170 -5.07 -11.39 2.77
C LEU A 170 -5.95 -12.27 3.69
N ASP A 171 -6.09 -13.56 3.36
CA ASP A 171 -6.62 -14.57 4.28
C ASP A 171 -5.62 -14.75 5.44
N THR A 172 -6.10 -14.81 6.66
CA THR A 172 -5.26 -14.98 7.87
C THR A 172 -4.41 -16.25 7.83
N LYS A 173 -4.81 -17.26 7.05
CA LYS A 173 -3.99 -18.47 6.80
C LYS A 173 -2.62 -18.16 6.21
N ILE A 174 -2.43 -17.00 5.55
CA ILE A 174 -1.12 -16.58 5.03
C ILE A 174 -0.09 -16.44 6.16
N LEU A 175 -0.54 -16.10 7.40
CA LEU A 175 0.34 -15.95 8.56
C LEU A 175 1.06 -17.27 8.90
N LYS A 176 0.44 -18.42 8.69
CA LYS A 176 1.08 -19.74 8.86
C LYS A 176 2.24 -19.91 7.87
N THR A 177 2.05 -19.49 6.63
CA THR A 177 3.10 -19.51 5.60
C THR A 177 4.26 -18.59 5.96
N ILE A 178 3.96 -17.38 6.45
CA ILE A 178 4.97 -16.41 6.90
C ILE A 178 5.77 -16.98 8.08
N LYS A 179 5.09 -17.55 9.09
CA LYS A 179 5.75 -18.19 10.23
C LYS A 179 6.72 -19.28 9.83
N SER A 180 6.33 -20.14 8.91
CA SER A 180 7.21 -21.23 8.42
C SER A 180 8.48 -20.69 7.73
N LYS A 181 8.40 -19.53 7.09
CA LYS A 181 9.56 -18.83 6.50
C LYS A 181 10.41 -18.16 7.57
N LYS A 182 9.79 -17.57 8.59
CA LYS A 182 10.50 -16.88 9.69
C LYS A 182 11.37 -17.81 10.52
N VAL A 183 11.04 -19.10 10.61
CA VAL A 183 11.90 -20.11 11.25
C VAL A 183 13.26 -20.22 10.55
N LYS A 184 13.30 -19.97 9.24
CA LYS A 184 14.50 -20.13 8.39
C LYS A 184 15.23 -18.82 8.09
N LYS A 185 14.60 -17.68 8.34
CA LYS A 185 15.10 -16.34 7.99
C LYS A 185 14.83 -15.33 9.10
N LYS A 186 15.81 -14.50 9.42
CA LYS A 186 15.66 -13.38 10.35
C LYS A 186 14.63 -12.36 9.84
N GLU A 187 14.67 -12.05 8.54
CA GLU A 187 13.75 -11.15 7.85
C GLU A 187 12.96 -11.91 6.78
N VAL A 188 11.65 -11.69 6.73
CA VAL A 188 10.76 -12.26 5.71
C VAL A 188 10.15 -11.12 4.91
N ASN A 189 10.45 -11.07 3.63
CA ASN A 189 9.84 -10.14 2.70
C ASN A 189 8.52 -10.74 2.17
N LEU A 190 7.42 -9.99 2.30
CA LEU A 190 6.10 -10.44 1.85
C LEU A 190 6.10 -10.81 0.36
N SER A 191 6.66 -9.96 -0.49
CA SER A 191 6.64 -10.16 -1.94
C SER A 191 7.55 -11.34 -2.37
N TYR A 192 8.82 -11.30 -2.00
CA TYR A 192 9.81 -12.29 -2.42
C TYR A 192 9.61 -13.66 -1.78
N ASP A 193 9.40 -13.69 -0.46
CA ASP A 193 9.42 -14.95 0.27
C ASP A 193 8.05 -15.63 0.29
N VAL A 194 6.98 -14.87 0.20
CA VAL A 194 5.61 -15.37 0.38
C VAL A 194 4.81 -15.31 -0.91
N LEU A 195 4.56 -14.11 -1.45
CA LEU A 195 3.68 -13.96 -2.61
C LEU A 195 4.24 -14.65 -3.85
N GLN A 196 5.55 -14.53 -4.11
CA GLN A 196 6.18 -15.21 -5.24
C GLN A 196 6.04 -16.75 -5.16
N SER A 197 6.05 -17.33 -3.95
CA SER A 197 5.83 -18.76 -3.79
C SER A 197 4.36 -19.17 -3.94
N LEU A 198 3.43 -18.29 -3.55
CA LEU A 198 1.99 -18.52 -3.66
C LEU A 198 1.48 -18.32 -5.09
N SER A 199 2.10 -17.44 -5.88
CA SER A 199 1.71 -17.21 -7.28
C SER A 199 1.89 -18.47 -8.13
N LYS A 200 2.97 -19.24 -7.89
CA LYS A 200 3.21 -20.54 -8.55
C LYS A 200 2.11 -21.59 -8.29
N LYS A 201 1.28 -21.39 -7.27
CA LYS A 201 0.18 -22.28 -6.88
C LYS A 201 -1.19 -21.73 -7.30
N ASN A 202 -1.24 -20.68 -8.12
CA ASN A 202 -2.47 -19.99 -8.54
C ASN A 202 -3.38 -19.59 -7.36
N ARG A 203 -2.77 -19.16 -6.22
CA ARG A 203 -3.48 -18.83 -4.99
C ARG A 203 -3.65 -17.32 -4.78
N ILE A 204 -3.23 -16.50 -5.76
CA ILE A 204 -3.28 -15.04 -5.69
C ILE A 204 -4.25 -14.50 -6.74
N GLY A 205 -5.23 -13.71 -6.30
CA GLY A 205 -6.12 -12.95 -7.16
C GLY A 205 -5.50 -11.60 -7.55
N SER A 206 -5.75 -11.13 -8.76
CA SER A 206 -5.37 -9.82 -9.27
C SER A 206 -6.63 -8.98 -9.43
N TYR A 207 -6.80 -7.94 -8.60
CA TYR A 207 -7.91 -6.99 -8.70
C TYR A 207 -7.43 -5.75 -9.47
N ASP A 208 -7.86 -5.64 -10.73
CA ASP A 208 -7.50 -4.50 -11.56
C ASP A 208 -8.26 -3.24 -11.12
N ILE A 209 -7.53 -2.20 -10.74
CA ILE A 209 -8.10 -0.90 -10.36
C ILE A 209 -8.63 -0.10 -11.57
N ALA A 210 -8.41 -0.60 -12.80
CA ALA A 210 -8.83 0.01 -14.05
C ALA A 210 -8.41 1.49 -14.18
N LYS A 211 -9.38 2.42 -14.21
CA LYS A 211 -9.14 3.88 -14.30
C LYS A 211 -9.08 4.57 -12.93
N THR A 212 -9.11 3.82 -11.83
CA THR A 212 -8.97 4.41 -10.50
C THR A 212 -7.60 5.07 -10.36
N PRO A 213 -7.53 6.34 -9.98
CA PRO A 213 -6.24 7.04 -9.85
C PRO A 213 -5.45 6.47 -8.68
N TRP A 214 -4.15 6.37 -8.88
CA TRP A 214 -3.22 5.85 -7.88
C TRP A 214 -1.87 6.55 -8.01
N ILE A 215 -1.20 6.73 -6.88
CA ILE A 215 0.19 7.20 -6.81
C ILE A 215 0.93 6.56 -5.64
N ASP A 216 2.19 6.20 -5.87
CA ASP A 216 3.18 5.92 -4.82
C ASP A 216 3.78 7.25 -4.34
N VAL A 217 3.47 7.63 -3.10
CA VAL A 217 4.00 8.83 -2.44
C VAL A 217 5.34 8.47 -1.81
N GLU A 218 6.40 8.46 -2.62
CA GLU A 218 7.74 8.08 -2.15
C GLU A 218 8.54 9.23 -1.54
N SER A 219 8.21 10.48 -1.89
CA SER A 219 8.90 11.69 -1.42
C SER A 219 8.01 12.93 -1.50
N PRO A 220 8.33 14.00 -0.75
CA PRO A 220 7.67 15.31 -0.89
C PRO A 220 7.76 15.88 -2.30
N THR A 221 8.92 15.76 -2.95
CA THR A 221 9.13 16.21 -4.33
C THR A 221 8.16 15.54 -5.32
N ARG A 222 7.85 14.25 -5.11
CA ARG A 222 6.85 13.57 -5.94
C ARG A 222 5.45 14.12 -5.70
N VAL A 223 5.10 14.48 -4.47
CA VAL A 223 3.81 15.11 -4.15
C VAL A 223 3.65 16.44 -4.87
N GLU A 224 4.70 17.27 -4.90
CA GLU A 224 4.71 18.55 -5.59
C GLU A 224 4.56 18.38 -7.10
N ARG A 225 5.39 17.53 -7.69
CA ARG A 225 5.38 17.25 -9.13
C ARG A 225 4.02 16.73 -9.60
N GLU A 226 3.40 15.86 -8.83
CA GLU A 226 2.11 15.23 -9.14
C GLU A 226 0.93 15.91 -8.41
N SER A 227 1.07 17.17 -8.02
CA SER A 227 0.11 17.88 -7.15
C SER A 227 -1.33 17.83 -7.64
N LYS A 228 -1.56 17.92 -8.96
CA LYS A 228 -2.89 17.82 -9.57
C LYS A 228 -3.50 16.44 -9.38
N LEU A 229 -2.72 15.36 -9.66
CA LEU A 229 -3.16 13.98 -9.46
C LEU A 229 -3.43 13.70 -7.98
N VAL A 230 -2.51 14.10 -7.12
CA VAL A 230 -2.63 13.94 -5.66
C VAL A 230 -3.87 14.65 -5.14
N GLY A 231 -4.12 15.91 -5.57
CA GLY A 231 -5.31 16.65 -5.18
C GLY A 231 -6.61 15.98 -5.63
N TYR A 232 -6.62 15.43 -6.85
CA TYR A 232 -7.76 14.67 -7.35
C TYR A 232 -8.03 13.40 -6.52
N ILE A 233 -6.97 12.64 -6.19
CA ILE A 233 -7.08 11.45 -5.35
C ILE A 233 -7.59 11.80 -3.96
N VAL A 234 -6.99 12.82 -3.32
CA VAL A 234 -7.39 13.28 -1.97
C VAL A 234 -8.87 13.70 -1.93
N LYS A 235 -9.36 14.36 -2.99
CA LYS A 235 -10.78 14.70 -3.10
C LYS A 235 -11.67 13.44 -3.14
N LYS A 236 -11.26 12.43 -3.89
CA LYS A 236 -11.97 11.13 -3.98
C LYS A 236 -11.94 10.31 -2.68
N LEU A 237 -10.90 10.44 -1.86
CA LEU A 237 -10.80 9.78 -0.56
C LEU A 237 -11.71 10.41 0.52
N LYS A 238 -12.28 11.58 0.27
CA LYS A 238 -13.17 12.28 1.21
C LYS A 238 -14.65 11.90 1.01
N THR A 239 -15.00 11.40 -0.17
CA THR A 239 -16.35 10.96 -0.55
C THR A 239 -16.60 9.54 -0.11
#